data_5b3b91e2f3b6a1a6281f3d77896a8363
#
_entry.id   5b3b91e2f3b6a1a6281f3d77896a8363
#
_cell.length_a   1.000
_cell.length_b   1.000
_cell.length_c   1.000
_cell.angle_alpha   90.00
_cell.angle_beta   90.00
_cell.angle_gamma   90.00
#
_symmetry.space_group_name_H-M   'P 1'
#
loop_
_entity.id
_entity.type
_entity.pdbx_description
1 polymer ?
#
loop_
_entity_poly.entity_id
_entity_poly.type
_entity_poly.pdbx_seq_one_letter_code
_entity_poly.pdbx_strand_id
1 'polypeptide(L)'
;MLRLLLALLLTGCAASAPARPTATPPTSLPAPSPAERPLFLFTVEREGRPTSYLHGSVHVLKQQGDGSEPAIDRAFEEADALVVEVDIEKVDQQALQALTLELAMYPPDDDLTQHLSPETWQQLRPMLEKLGLPPSGAQRMRPWFLSITVAMLGLQAEGYSGEAGVDRRYLNAAHDASKAHPVIELETAEQQLRTLAGLPEQVQLLMLEDALLKIEDDAYSESMFDAWRAGDVEGLAAILFKPLRAEPRLEPMYESLFFARNRTMTDRLVELVEQDKSYFVVVGAGHLAGPGSIPELLRGRGYRVEQVRVARSEQDGLRQ
;
A
#
# COMPACT_ATOMS: atom_id res chain seq x y z
N MET A 1 8.65 16.57 1.22
CA MET A 1 8.45 15.82 -0.02
C MET A 1 8.97 14.39 0.07
N LEU A 2 10.20 14.13 0.47
CA LEU A 2 10.79 12.77 0.44
C LEU A 2 10.11 11.75 1.38
N ARG A 3 9.60 12.17 2.53
CA ARG A 3 8.86 11.31 3.49
C ARG A 3 7.52 10.77 2.96
N LEU A 4 7.03 11.32 1.84
CA LEU A 4 5.79 10.90 1.18
C LEU A 4 6.00 9.90 0.04
N LEU A 5 7.22 9.74 -0.47
CA LEU A 5 7.52 8.97 -1.67
C LEU A 5 7.45 7.45 -1.50
N LEU A 6 7.64 6.95 -0.27
CA LEU A 6 7.54 5.52 0.03
C LEU A 6 6.09 5.00 0.12
N ALA A 7 5.12 5.87 -0.02
CA ALA A 7 3.75 5.64 0.43
C ALA A 7 2.73 5.23 -0.65
N LEU A 8 3.09 5.15 -1.95
CA LEU A 8 2.07 5.05 -2.99
C LEU A 8 2.35 4.02 -4.08
N LEU A 9 1.70 2.89 -3.91
CA LEU A 9 1.55 1.89 -4.97
C LEU A 9 0.14 1.26 -4.95
N LEU A 10 -0.87 2.10 -5.13
CA LEU A 10 -2.25 1.64 -5.23
C LEU A 10 -2.96 2.38 -6.35
N THR A 11 -2.78 1.98 -7.60
CA THR A 11 -3.55 2.56 -8.68
C THR A 11 -3.78 1.62 -9.87
N GLY A 12 -4.98 1.47 -10.38
CA GLY A 12 -5.36 0.60 -11.48
C GLY A 12 -6.61 0.93 -12.29
N CYS A 13 -6.52 0.99 -13.62
CA CYS A 13 -7.55 1.43 -14.57
C CYS A 13 -8.46 0.32 -15.15
N ALA A 14 -9.60 0.70 -15.68
CA ALA A 14 -10.65 -0.19 -16.16
C ALA A 14 -10.73 -0.30 -17.69
N ALA A 15 -10.85 -1.53 -18.18
CA ALA A 15 -11.53 -1.83 -19.44
C ALA A 15 -12.22 -3.20 -19.36
N SER A 16 -13.41 -3.31 -19.92
CA SER A 16 -14.29 -4.48 -19.84
C SER A 16 -13.88 -5.59 -20.82
N ALA A 17 -13.81 -6.83 -20.38
CA ALA A 17 -13.72 -8.01 -21.23
C ALA A 17 -14.52 -9.21 -20.66
N PRO A 18 -14.96 -10.19 -21.48
CA PRO A 18 -16.07 -11.08 -21.19
C PRO A 18 -15.76 -12.25 -20.26
N ALA A 19 -16.81 -12.76 -19.63
CA ALA A 19 -16.82 -13.85 -18.66
C ALA A 19 -16.25 -15.18 -19.17
N ARG A 20 -15.53 -15.90 -18.32
CA ARG A 20 -15.16 -17.30 -18.46
C ARG A 20 -15.69 -18.15 -17.30
N PRO A 21 -15.86 -19.47 -17.49
CA PRO A 21 -16.78 -20.28 -16.70
C PRO A 21 -16.26 -20.64 -15.31
N THR A 22 -17.23 -20.84 -14.44
CA THR A 22 -17.20 -21.14 -13.01
C THR A 22 -16.45 -22.42 -12.64
N ALA A 23 -15.48 -22.28 -11.71
CA ALA A 23 -14.99 -23.38 -10.90
C ALA A 23 -15.82 -23.44 -9.59
N THR A 24 -16.10 -24.64 -9.11
CA THR A 24 -16.87 -24.93 -7.92
C THR A 24 -16.19 -24.35 -6.68
N PRO A 25 -16.90 -23.60 -5.81
CA PRO A 25 -16.29 -23.00 -4.63
C PRO A 25 -15.98 -24.04 -3.56
N PRO A 26 -14.90 -23.89 -2.80
CA PRO A 26 -14.68 -24.63 -1.57
C PRO A 26 -15.72 -24.23 -0.52
N THR A 27 -16.00 -25.13 0.40
CA THR A 27 -16.97 -25.05 1.48
C THR A 27 -17.02 -23.68 2.12
N SER A 28 -18.16 -23.01 2.01
CA SER A 28 -18.40 -21.68 2.54
C SER A 28 -18.25 -21.63 4.07
N LEU A 29 -17.39 -20.71 4.54
CA LEU A 29 -17.42 -20.25 5.91
C LEU A 29 -18.84 -19.74 6.26
N PRO A 30 -19.31 -19.88 7.51
CA PRO A 30 -20.63 -19.39 7.89
C PRO A 30 -20.76 -17.91 7.54
N ALA A 31 -21.89 -17.54 6.93
CA ALA A 31 -22.17 -16.15 6.57
C ALA A 31 -22.05 -15.26 7.82
N PRO A 32 -21.40 -14.09 7.71
CA PRO A 32 -21.20 -13.20 8.85
C PRO A 32 -22.53 -12.79 9.47
N SER A 33 -22.58 -12.74 10.80
CA SER A 33 -23.72 -12.18 11.53
C SER A 33 -23.94 -10.73 11.07
N PRO A 34 -25.19 -10.28 10.80
CA PRO A 34 -25.47 -8.89 10.45
C PRO A 34 -25.05 -7.87 11.52
N ALA A 35 -24.75 -8.35 12.72
CA ALA A 35 -24.31 -7.54 13.86
C ALA A 35 -22.80 -7.30 13.92
N GLU A 36 -22.00 -7.89 13.02
CA GLU A 36 -20.54 -7.76 13.02
C GLU A 36 -20.03 -7.09 11.74
N ARG A 37 -18.89 -6.39 11.85
CA ARG A 37 -18.15 -5.87 10.72
C ARG A 37 -16.69 -6.35 10.76
N PRO A 38 -16.07 -6.63 9.60
CA PRO A 38 -14.65 -6.95 9.55
C PRO A 38 -13.80 -5.70 9.81
N LEU A 39 -12.56 -5.92 10.27
CA LEU A 39 -11.50 -4.93 10.32
C LEU A 39 -10.42 -5.30 9.31
N PHE A 40 -9.64 -4.32 8.85
CA PHE A 40 -8.44 -4.60 8.06
C PHE A 40 -7.30 -5.07 8.98
N LEU A 41 -7.63 -6.06 9.81
CA LEU A 41 -6.77 -6.67 10.82
C LEU A 41 -6.94 -8.19 10.75
N PHE A 42 -5.86 -8.94 10.84
CA PHE A 42 -5.86 -10.40 10.86
C PHE A 42 -5.09 -10.90 12.07
N THR A 43 -5.56 -11.97 12.69
CA THR A 43 -4.76 -12.79 13.61
C THR A 43 -3.87 -13.73 12.82
N VAL A 44 -2.68 -14.01 13.37
CA VAL A 44 -1.77 -15.05 12.90
C VAL A 44 -1.49 -15.95 14.07
N GLU A 45 -1.95 -17.19 13.97
CA GLU A 45 -1.89 -18.16 15.06
C GLU A 45 -1.11 -19.40 14.64
N ARG A 46 -0.31 -19.91 15.57
CA ARG A 46 0.40 -21.17 15.51
C ARG A 46 0.30 -21.88 16.85
N GLU A 47 0.07 -23.18 16.83
CA GLU A 47 -0.03 -23.96 18.07
C GLU A 47 1.22 -23.78 18.94
N GLY A 48 1.01 -23.45 20.22
CA GLY A 48 2.11 -23.22 21.19
C GLY A 48 2.85 -21.90 21.04
N ARG A 49 2.34 -20.94 20.23
CA ARG A 49 2.93 -19.61 20.06
C ARG A 49 1.94 -18.50 20.42
N PRO A 50 2.43 -17.35 20.91
CA PRO A 50 1.59 -16.17 21.07
C PRO A 50 0.96 -15.74 19.76
N THR A 51 -0.28 -15.23 19.82
CA THR A 51 -0.97 -14.68 18.65
C THR A 51 -0.29 -13.39 18.20
N SER A 52 0.01 -13.29 16.90
CA SER A 52 0.46 -12.06 16.26
C SER A 52 -0.65 -11.48 15.40
N TYR A 53 -0.50 -10.23 14.99
CA TYR A 53 -1.51 -9.51 14.23
C TYR A 53 -0.92 -8.89 12.96
N LEU A 54 -1.69 -8.91 11.87
CA LEU A 54 -1.37 -8.18 10.64
C LEU A 54 -2.40 -7.07 10.44
N HIS A 55 -1.96 -5.84 10.42
CA HIS A 55 -2.80 -4.67 10.14
C HIS A 55 -2.43 -4.07 8.78
N GLY A 56 -3.43 -3.94 7.90
CA GLY A 56 -3.28 -3.26 6.62
C GLY A 56 -3.31 -1.75 6.79
N SER A 57 -2.20 -1.09 6.53
CA SER A 57 -2.08 0.36 6.60
C SER A 57 -2.44 1.06 5.29
N VAL A 58 -2.76 2.33 5.41
CA VAL A 58 -2.76 3.30 4.33
C VAL A 58 -1.86 4.47 4.74
N HIS A 59 -1.03 4.90 3.80
CA HIS A 59 0.04 5.86 4.08
C HIS A 59 -0.43 7.32 4.14
N VAL A 60 -1.64 7.58 3.64
CA VAL A 60 -2.25 8.93 3.64
C VAL A 60 -3.72 8.83 4.06
N LEU A 61 -4.18 9.81 4.82
CA LEU A 61 -5.58 9.96 5.21
C LEU A 61 -5.95 11.45 5.25
N LYS A 62 -7.25 11.75 5.23
CA LYS A 62 -7.73 13.16 5.35
C LYS A 62 -7.58 13.70 6.76
N GLN A 63 -7.72 12.84 7.78
CA GLN A 63 -7.65 13.23 9.19
C GLN A 63 -6.87 12.21 10.02
N GLN A 64 -6.14 12.69 11.03
CA GLN A 64 -5.52 11.81 12.01
C GLN A 64 -6.61 11.05 12.80
N GLY A 65 -6.38 9.75 13.01
CA GLY A 65 -7.32 8.87 13.71
C GLY A 65 -8.47 8.36 12.84
N ASP A 66 -8.57 8.75 11.58
CA ASP A 66 -9.46 8.10 10.62
C ASP A 66 -9.09 6.60 10.54
N GLY A 67 -10.10 5.72 10.60
CA GLY A 67 -9.85 4.26 10.70
C GLY A 67 -9.35 3.77 12.07
N SER A 68 -9.32 4.64 13.09
CA SER A 68 -9.02 4.23 14.48
C SER A 68 -10.08 3.26 14.99
N GLU A 69 -9.62 2.16 15.57
CA GLU A 69 -10.50 1.11 16.10
C GLU A 69 -9.88 0.55 17.39
N PRO A 70 -10.63 0.56 18.51
CA PRO A 70 -10.10 0.10 19.80
C PRO A 70 -9.57 -1.32 19.80
N ALA A 71 -10.07 -2.19 18.93
CA ALA A 71 -9.57 -3.56 18.81
C ALA A 71 -8.19 -3.60 18.16
N ILE A 72 -7.91 -2.72 17.19
CA ILE A 72 -6.60 -2.60 16.53
C ILE A 72 -5.59 -2.00 17.52
N ASP A 73 -5.99 -0.94 18.25
CA ASP A 73 -5.12 -0.30 19.22
C ASP A 73 -4.72 -1.25 20.36
N ARG A 74 -5.67 -2.07 20.85
CA ARG A 74 -5.35 -3.11 21.84
C ARG A 74 -4.37 -4.15 21.30
N ALA A 75 -4.56 -4.61 20.06
CA ALA A 75 -3.64 -5.57 19.45
C ALA A 75 -2.21 -5.01 19.35
N PHE A 76 -2.06 -3.70 19.11
CA PHE A 76 -0.77 -3.02 19.15
C PHE A 76 -0.22 -2.93 20.57
N GLU A 77 -1.04 -2.51 21.55
CA GLU A 77 -0.60 -2.32 22.94
C GLU A 77 -0.19 -3.64 23.62
N GLU A 78 -0.80 -4.76 23.23
CA GLU A 78 -0.53 -6.11 23.79
C GLU A 78 0.64 -6.82 23.10
N ALA A 79 1.11 -6.32 21.95
CA ALA A 79 2.22 -6.93 21.22
C ALA A 79 3.58 -6.62 21.85
N ASP A 80 4.52 -7.57 21.77
CA ASP A 80 5.90 -7.40 22.27
C ASP A 80 6.75 -6.49 21.39
N ALA A 81 6.39 -6.36 20.09
CA ALA A 81 7.10 -5.52 19.14
C ALA A 81 6.20 -5.08 17.98
N LEU A 82 6.49 -3.91 17.44
CA LEU A 82 5.97 -3.43 16.16
C LEU A 82 6.86 -3.94 15.03
N VAL A 83 6.23 -4.51 13.99
CA VAL A 83 6.90 -4.88 12.73
C VAL A 83 6.35 -4.00 11.62
N VAL A 84 7.21 -3.36 10.85
CA VAL A 84 6.83 -2.46 9.75
C VAL A 84 7.59 -2.80 8.47
N GLU A 85 7.12 -2.29 7.34
CA GLU A 85 7.91 -2.39 6.10
C GLU A 85 9.24 -1.66 6.28
N VAL A 86 9.20 -0.37 6.65
CA VAL A 86 10.37 0.49 6.86
C VAL A 86 10.13 1.42 8.06
N ASP A 87 11.11 1.56 8.93
CA ASP A 87 11.11 2.57 10.00
C ASP A 87 11.61 3.91 9.47
N ILE A 88 10.69 4.69 8.88
CA ILE A 88 11.01 5.97 8.24
C ILE A 88 11.60 7.02 9.19
N GLU A 89 11.45 6.85 10.51
CA GLU A 89 12.03 7.77 11.50
C GLU A 89 13.53 7.49 11.74
N LYS A 90 14.00 6.27 11.43
CA LYS A 90 15.42 5.89 11.53
C LYS A 90 16.21 6.04 10.24
N VAL A 91 15.54 6.27 9.11
CA VAL A 91 16.22 6.40 7.82
C VAL A 91 17.12 7.64 7.79
N ASP A 92 18.35 7.49 7.32
CA ASP A 92 19.20 8.63 6.96
C ASP A 92 18.56 9.40 5.81
N GLN A 93 17.89 10.50 6.16
CA GLN A 93 17.13 11.32 5.21
C GLN A 93 18.03 11.93 4.14
N GLN A 94 19.28 12.25 4.46
CA GLN A 94 20.21 12.85 3.51
C GLN A 94 20.69 11.80 2.49
N ALA A 95 21.06 10.62 2.96
CA ALA A 95 21.45 9.50 2.09
C ALA A 95 20.27 9.06 1.20
N LEU A 96 19.06 8.95 1.76
CA LEU A 96 17.86 8.59 1.01
C LEU A 96 17.52 9.65 -0.04
N GLN A 97 17.68 10.93 0.27
CA GLN A 97 17.45 12.02 -0.69
C GLN A 97 18.46 11.96 -1.85
N ALA A 98 19.74 11.75 -1.56
CA ALA A 98 20.78 11.63 -2.59
C ALA A 98 20.50 10.44 -3.52
N LEU A 99 20.18 9.28 -2.95
CA LEU A 99 19.81 8.08 -3.70
C LEU A 99 18.54 8.30 -4.55
N THR A 100 17.54 8.98 -3.99
CA THR A 100 16.31 9.27 -4.73
C THR A 100 16.61 10.14 -5.94
N LEU A 101 17.42 11.20 -5.79
CA LEU A 101 17.78 12.06 -6.91
C LEU A 101 18.58 11.30 -7.98
N GLU A 102 19.50 10.43 -7.55
CA GLU A 102 20.27 9.58 -8.47
C GLU A 102 19.36 8.66 -9.30
N LEU A 103 18.40 7.98 -8.65
CA LEU A 103 17.55 6.99 -9.30
C LEU A 103 16.35 7.59 -10.04
N ALA A 104 15.89 8.76 -9.62
CA ALA A 104 14.63 9.36 -10.08
C ALA A 104 14.80 10.36 -11.22
N MET A 105 16.02 10.84 -11.48
CA MET A 105 16.23 11.87 -12.48
C MET A 105 16.93 11.30 -13.72
N TYR A 106 16.58 11.83 -14.88
CA TYR A 106 17.33 11.58 -16.11
C TYR A 106 18.70 12.28 -16.06
N PRO A 107 19.73 11.73 -16.74
CA PRO A 107 21.02 12.42 -16.89
C PRO A 107 20.86 13.74 -17.65
N PRO A 108 21.87 14.64 -17.64
CA PRO A 108 21.75 15.99 -18.21
C PRO A 108 21.40 16.05 -19.71
N ASP A 109 21.77 15.04 -20.46
CA ASP A 109 21.58 14.90 -21.90
C ASP A 109 20.33 14.11 -22.29
N ASP A 110 19.50 13.72 -21.32
CA ASP A 110 18.27 12.96 -21.52
C ASP A 110 17.10 13.56 -20.72
N ASP A 111 15.87 13.37 -21.17
CA ASP A 111 14.67 13.77 -20.45
C ASP A 111 13.42 12.98 -20.93
N LEU A 112 12.34 13.07 -20.16
CA LEU A 112 11.09 12.34 -20.38
C LEU A 112 10.51 12.55 -21.80
N THR A 113 10.74 13.71 -22.43
CA THR A 113 10.19 14.01 -23.76
C THR A 113 10.83 13.17 -24.86
N GLN A 114 11.98 12.59 -24.61
CA GLN A 114 12.64 11.66 -25.55
C GLN A 114 12.05 10.23 -25.46
N HIS A 115 11.30 9.94 -24.41
CA HIS A 115 10.70 8.63 -24.12
C HIS A 115 9.17 8.60 -24.28
N LEU A 116 8.54 9.77 -24.48
CA LEU A 116 7.11 9.93 -24.75
C LEU A 116 6.86 10.37 -26.20
N SER A 117 5.69 10.06 -26.72
CA SER A 117 5.26 10.71 -27.95
C SER A 117 5.04 12.21 -27.72
N PRO A 118 5.24 13.07 -28.74
CA PRO A 118 4.94 14.51 -28.64
C PRO A 118 3.48 14.77 -28.20
N GLU A 119 2.56 13.93 -28.66
CA GLU A 119 1.13 14.00 -28.33
C GLU A 119 0.90 13.70 -26.86
N THR A 120 1.51 12.63 -26.32
CA THR A 120 1.40 12.27 -24.89
C THR A 120 1.98 13.39 -24.01
N TRP A 121 3.12 13.96 -24.38
CA TRP A 121 3.69 15.09 -23.65
C TRP A 121 2.81 16.33 -23.66
N GLN A 122 2.17 16.64 -24.81
CA GLN A 122 1.24 17.77 -24.92
C GLN A 122 0.00 17.59 -24.05
N GLN A 123 -0.50 16.35 -23.89
CA GLN A 123 -1.62 16.03 -23.00
C GLN A 123 -1.22 16.09 -21.52
N LEU A 124 -0.02 15.63 -21.19
CA LEU A 124 0.51 15.59 -19.83
C LEU A 124 0.74 17.00 -19.24
N ARG A 125 1.29 17.92 -20.01
CA ARG A 125 1.66 19.26 -19.54
C ARG A 125 0.56 20.02 -18.78
N PRO A 126 -0.66 20.19 -19.31
CA PRO A 126 -1.71 20.93 -18.60
C PRO A 126 -2.14 20.24 -17.30
N MET A 127 -2.04 18.92 -17.21
CA MET A 127 -2.33 18.17 -15.97
C MET A 127 -1.27 18.46 -14.92
N LEU A 128 0.00 18.46 -15.29
CA LEU A 128 1.12 18.81 -14.38
C LEU A 128 0.96 20.26 -13.85
N GLU A 129 0.63 21.21 -14.73
CA GLU A 129 0.40 22.61 -14.37
C GLU A 129 -0.78 22.75 -13.39
N LYS A 130 -1.88 22.02 -13.61
CA LYS A 130 -3.05 21.97 -12.70
C LYS A 130 -2.66 21.45 -11.32
N LEU A 131 -1.74 20.50 -11.24
CA LEU A 131 -1.20 19.96 -9.99
C LEU A 131 -0.10 20.84 -9.36
N GLY A 132 0.24 21.97 -9.96
CA GLY A 132 1.30 22.86 -9.47
C GLY A 132 2.71 22.33 -9.73
N LEU A 133 2.88 21.34 -10.61
CA LEU A 133 4.18 20.79 -10.98
C LEU A 133 4.66 21.42 -12.32
N PRO A 134 5.73 22.27 -12.30
CA PRO A 134 6.23 22.87 -13.54
C PRO A 134 6.67 21.79 -14.54
N PRO A 135 6.23 21.86 -15.81
CA PRO A 135 6.63 20.88 -16.83
C PRO A 135 8.14 20.73 -17.02
N SER A 136 8.89 21.83 -16.86
CA SER A 136 10.37 21.80 -16.91
C SER A 136 11.03 20.99 -15.79
N GLY A 137 10.38 20.90 -14.63
CA GLY A 137 10.83 20.02 -13.55
C GLY A 137 10.41 18.58 -13.78
N ALA A 138 9.17 18.37 -14.24
CA ALA A 138 8.61 17.04 -14.51
C ALA A 138 9.38 16.30 -15.62
N GLN A 139 9.77 16.98 -16.71
CA GLN A 139 10.52 16.36 -17.79
C GLN A 139 11.89 15.81 -17.38
N ARG A 140 12.46 16.28 -16.25
CA ARG A 140 13.71 15.75 -15.70
C ARG A 140 13.51 14.46 -14.91
N MET A 141 12.27 14.11 -14.55
CA MET A 141 11.93 12.95 -13.73
C MET A 141 11.75 11.71 -14.59
N ARG A 142 12.27 10.57 -14.12
CA ARG A 142 11.96 9.26 -14.69
C ARG A 142 10.46 8.93 -14.48
N PRO A 143 9.84 8.13 -15.35
CA PRO A 143 8.40 7.91 -15.32
C PRO A 143 7.88 7.35 -14.00
N TRP A 144 8.61 6.42 -13.36
CA TRP A 144 8.22 5.87 -12.06
C TRP A 144 8.12 6.94 -10.95
N PHE A 145 9.08 7.87 -10.94
CA PHE A 145 9.11 8.92 -9.94
C PHE A 145 8.04 9.98 -10.20
N LEU A 146 7.84 10.32 -11.46
CA LEU A 146 6.77 11.24 -11.87
C LEU A 146 5.40 10.66 -11.57
N SER A 147 5.16 9.36 -11.82
CA SER A 147 3.87 8.71 -11.52
C SER A 147 3.51 8.80 -10.03
N ILE A 148 4.47 8.54 -9.14
CA ILE A 148 4.28 8.69 -7.69
C ILE A 148 4.06 10.16 -7.31
N THR A 149 4.85 11.07 -7.88
CA THR A 149 4.73 12.51 -7.61
C THR A 149 3.34 13.03 -7.99
N VAL A 150 2.84 12.66 -9.16
CA VAL A 150 1.53 13.03 -9.68
C VAL A 150 0.41 12.47 -8.81
N ALA A 151 0.46 11.18 -8.45
CA ALA A 151 -0.51 10.55 -7.57
C ALA A 151 -0.56 11.22 -6.19
N MET A 152 0.61 11.57 -5.63
CA MET A 152 0.69 12.29 -4.35
C MET A 152 0.10 13.68 -4.41
N LEU A 153 0.40 14.44 -5.44
CA LEU A 153 -0.15 15.79 -5.63
C LEU A 153 -1.68 15.73 -5.81
N GLY A 154 -2.19 14.73 -6.52
CA GLY A 154 -3.63 14.48 -6.64
C GLY A 154 -4.28 14.25 -5.29
N LEU A 155 -3.77 13.28 -4.51
CA LEU A 155 -4.28 13.00 -3.16
C LEU A 155 -4.17 14.21 -2.20
N GLN A 156 -3.08 14.97 -2.29
CA GLN A 156 -2.95 16.21 -1.50
C GLN A 156 -4.00 17.26 -1.89
N ALA A 157 -4.32 17.39 -3.18
CA ALA A 157 -5.37 18.28 -3.66
C ALA A 157 -6.76 17.86 -3.14
N GLU A 158 -6.98 16.57 -2.93
CA GLU A 158 -8.19 16.01 -2.29
C GLU A 158 -8.18 16.12 -0.75
N GLY A 159 -7.11 16.63 -0.15
CA GLY A 159 -6.97 16.83 1.30
C GLY A 159 -6.34 15.65 2.06
N TYR A 160 -5.80 14.65 1.38
CA TYR A 160 -5.05 13.58 2.02
C TYR A 160 -3.64 14.04 2.43
N SER A 161 -3.16 13.51 3.56
CA SER A 161 -1.84 13.85 4.12
C SER A 161 -1.14 12.61 4.65
N GLY A 162 0.18 12.51 4.42
CA GLY A 162 1.03 11.47 5.00
C GLY A 162 1.21 11.60 6.51
N GLU A 163 0.98 12.79 7.08
CA GLU A 163 1.00 12.98 8.53
C GLU A 163 -0.15 12.22 9.23
N ALA A 164 -1.23 11.94 8.50
CA ALA A 164 -2.39 11.20 8.99
C ALA A 164 -2.28 9.68 8.71
N GLY A 165 -1.22 9.22 8.03
CA GLY A 165 -1.03 7.82 7.67
C GLY A 165 -1.02 6.87 8.87
N VAL A 166 -1.56 5.66 8.66
CA VAL A 166 -1.73 4.65 9.71
C VAL A 166 -0.38 4.11 10.19
N ASP A 167 0.51 3.78 9.26
CA ASP A 167 1.88 3.33 9.56
C ASP A 167 2.64 4.34 10.40
N ARG A 168 2.53 5.62 10.05
CA ARG A 168 3.15 6.70 10.82
C ARG A 168 2.58 6.82 12.24
N ARG A 169 1.28 6.62 12.40
CA ARG A 169 0.65 6.62 13.72
C ARG A 169 1.27 5.58 14.65
N TYR A 170 1.42 4.33 14.18
CA TYR A 170 1.99 3.26 14.99
C TYR A 170 3.51 3.40 15.17
N LEU A 171 4.25 3.91 14.17
CA LEU A 171 5.66 4.25 14.34
C LEU A 171 5.85 5.33 15.41
N ASN A 172 5.08 6.42 15.37
CA ASN A 172 5.14 7.46 16.38
C ASN A 172 4.82 6.92 17.78
N ALA A 173 3.79 6.06 17.89
CA ALA A 173 3.41 5.44 19.15
C ALA A 173 4.52 4.49 19.67
N ALA A 174 5.18 3.73 18.80
CA ALA A 174 6.26 2.83 19.17
C ALA A 174 7.54 3.58 19.60
N HIS A 175 7.79 4.75 19.02
CA HIS A 175 8.94 5.61 19.37
C HIS A 175 8.66 6.54 20.57
N ASP A 176 7.42 6.60 21.06
CA ASP A 176 7.13 7.36 22.28
C ASP A 176 7.88 6.76 23.48
N ALA A 177 8.78 7.56 24.05
CA ALA A 177 9.66 7.13 25.14
C ALA A 177 8.91 6.61 26.40
N SER A 178 7.62 6.96 26.54
CA SER A 178 6.79 6.52 27.67
C SER A 178 6.27 5.10 27.54
N LYS A 179 6.20 4.55 26.30
CA LYS A 179 5.66 3.22 25.97
C LYS A 179 6.41 2.57 24.80
N ALA A 180 7.73 2.80 24.74
CA ALA A 180 8.54 2.37 23.59
C ALA A 180 8.37 0.86 23.29
N HIS A 181 7.93 0.55 22.08
CA HIS A 181 7.94 -0.80 21.54
C HIS A 181 9.18 -0.98 20.66
N PRO A 182 9.85 -2.14 20.72
CA PRO A 182 10.85 -2.48 19.72
C PRO A 182 10.25 -2.42 18.31
N VAL A 183 10.96 -1.78 17.37
CA VAL A 183 10.55 -1.71 15.96
C VAL A 183 11.46 -2.60 15.13
N ILE A 184 10.86 -3.48 14.33
CA ILE A 184 11.53 -4.40 13.41
C ILE A 184 11.12 -4.07 12.00
N GLU A 185 12.09 -3.91 11.11
CA GLU A 185 11.86 -3.64 9.68
C GLU A 185 11.87 -4.94 8.88
N LEU A 186 10.98 -5.03 7.90
CA LEU A 186 10.94 -6.14 6.92
C LEU A 186 11.77 -5.84 5.68
N GLU A 187 11.93 -4.57 5.34
CA GLU A 187 12.64 -4.05 4.17
C GLU A 187 13.42 -2.79 4.54
N THR A 188 14.24 -2.28 3.62
CA THR A 188 14.86 -0.97 3.75
C THR A 188 14.26 0.03 2.75
N ALA A 189 14.34 1.33 3.07
CA ALA A 189 13.94 2.39 2.14
C ALA A 189 14.71 2.33 0.81
N GLU A 190 15.98 1.98 0.85
CA GLU A 190 16.81 1.79 -0.35
C GLU A 190 16.28 0.64 -1.21
N GLN A 191 15.92 -0.51 -0.61
CA GLN A 191 15.35 -1.64 -1.36
C GLN A 191 14.07 -1.24 -2.08
N GLN A 192 13.16 -0.50 -1.43
CA GLN A 192 11.92 -0.02 -2.05
C GLN A 192 12.18 0.94 -3.21
N LEU A 193 13.11 1.90 -3.06
CA LEU A 193 13.47 2.82 -4.16
C LEU A 193 14.09 2.08 -5.35
N ARG A 194 15.01 1.14 -5.09
CA ARG A 194 15.63 0.35 -6.16
C ARG A 194 14.64 -0.57 -6.86
N THR A 195 13.66 -1.10 -6.16
CA THR A 195 12.58 -1.90 -6.75
C THR A 195 11.78 -1.08 -7.76
N LEU A 196 11.41 0.15 -7.41
CA LEU A 196 10.70 1.07 -8.32
C LEU A 196 11.55 1.49 -9.50
N ALA A 197 12.78 1.94 -9.24
CA ALA A 197 13.70 2.40 -10.26
C ALA A 197 14.17 1.30 -11.22
N GLY A 198 14.18 0.05 -10.75
CA GLY A 198 14.57 -1.13 -11.51
C GLY A 198 13.50 -1.70 -12.43
N LEU A 199 12.28 -1.17 -12.40
CA LEU A 199 11.23 -1.57 -13.34
C LEU A 199 11.64 -1.23 -14.79
N PRO A 200 11.30 -2.08 -15.78
CA PRO A 200 11.49 -1.76 -17.18
C PRO A 200 10.83 -0.41 -17.52
N GLU A 201 11.51 0.42 -18.31
CA GLU A 201 11.03 1.77 -18.62
C GLU A 201 9.62 1.79 -19.22
N GLN A 202 9.30 0.83 -20.09
CA GLN A 202 7.95 0.69 -20.65
C GLN A 202 6.89 0.46 -19.56
N VAL A 203 7.23 -0.27 -18.50
CA VAL A 203 6.35 -0.49 -17.35
C VAL A 203 6.20 0.80 -16.54
N GLN A 204 7.30 1.54 -16.35
CA GLN A 204 7.27 2.85 -15.68
C GLN A 204 6.40 3.86 -16.45
N LEU A 205 6.42 3.84 -17.79
CA LEU A 205 5.54 4.69 -18.63
C LEU A 205 4.08 4.30 -18.47
N LEU A 206 3.75 2.99 -18.46
CA LEU A 206 2.40 2.52 -18.17
C LEU A 206 1.91 2.92 -16.77
N MET A 207 2.80 2.90 -15.77
CA MET A 207 2.49 3.40 -14.43
C MET A 207 2.15 4.90 -14.45
N LEU A 208 2.88 5.69 -15.23
CA LEU A 208 2.61 7.12 -15.36
C LEU A 208 1.27 7.38 -16.03
N GLU A 209 0.98 6.69 -17.14
CA GLU A 209 -0.31 6.79 -17.84
C GLU A 209 -1.47 6.42 -16.91
N ASP A 210 -1.33 5.34 -16.17
CA ASP A 210 -2.31 4.88 -15.19
C ASP A 210 -2.53 5.90 -14.06
N ALA A 211 -1.47 6.48 -13.51
CA ALA A 211 -1.58 7.52 -12.47
C ALA A 211 -2.31 8.77 -12.95
N LEU A 212 -2.13 9.15 -14.21
CA LEU A 212 -2.80 10.30 -14.83
C LEU A 212 -4.30 10.04 -15.01
N LEU A 213 -4.68 8.86 -15.49
CA LEU A 213 -6.09 8.48 -15.66
C LEU A 213 -6.85 8.50 -14.33
N LYS A 214 -6.20 8.15 -13.23
CA LYS A 214 -6.82 8.09 -11.90
C LYS A 214 -7.01 9.43 -11.23
N ILE A 215 -6.15 10.40 -11.52
CA ILE A 215 -6.35 11.78 -11.04
C ILE A 215 -7.62 12.39 -11.65
N GLU A 216 -8.05 11.89 -12.81
CA GLU A 216 -9.28 12.31 -13.45
C GLU A 216 -10.53 11.56 -12.95
N ASP A 217 -10.35 10.49 -12.16
CA ASP A 217 -11.43 9.70 -11.55
C ASP A 217 -11.59 10.08 -10.06
N ASP A 218 -12.41 11.10 -9.80
CA ASP A 218 -12.67 11.59 -8.43
C ASP A 218 -13.21 10.50 -7.47
N ALA A 219 -13.80 9.41 -7.99
CA ALA A 219 -14.34 8.32 -7.19
C ALA A 219 -13.29 7.25 -6.85
N TYR A 220 -12.16 7.23 -7.53
CA TYR A 220 -11.18 6.14 -7.40
C TYR A 220 -10.55 6.09 -6.00
N SER A 221 -9.95 7.21 -5.58
CA SER A 221 -9.30 7.33 -4.26
C SER A 221 -10.28 7.01 -3.15
N GLU A 222 -11.50 7.57 -3.21
CA GLU A 222 -12.52 7.37 -2.21
C GLU A 222 -12.97 5.92 -2.11
N SER A 223 -13.19 5.23 -3.23
CA SER A 223 -13.56 3.81 -3.29
C SER A 223 -12.52 2.90 -2.61
N MET A 224 -11.22 3.20 -2.80
CA MET A 224 -10.13 2.47 -2.15
C MET A 224 -10.13 2.65 -0.63
N PHE A 225 -10.22 3.89 -0.17
CA PHE A 225 -10.22 4.19 1.26
C PHE A 225 -11.50 3.69 1.94
N ASP A 226 -12.64 3.68 1.25
CA ASP A 226 -13.89 3.13 1.77
C ASP A 226 -13.83 1.61 1.93
N ALA A 227 -13.30 0.89 0.93
CA ALA A 227 -13.06 -0.55 1.05
C ALA A 227 -12.11 -0.86 2.22
N TRP A 228 -11.02 -0.08 2.38
CA TRP A 228 -10.11 -0.22 3.49
C TRP A 228 -10.79 0.04 4.85
N ARG A 229 -11.53 1.15 5.01
CA ARG A 229 -12.26 1.47 6.26
C ARG A 229 -13.31 0.42 6.61
N ALA A 230 -13.97 -0.13 5.59
CA ALA A 230 -14.96 -1.18 5.77
C ALA A 230 -14.35 -2.55 6.13
N GLY A 231 -13.02 -2.70 6.08
CA GLY A 231 -12.35 -4.00 6.20
C GLY A 231 -12.67 -4.92 5.02
N ASP A 232 -13.11 -4.37 3.88
CA ASP A 232 -13.46 -5.13 2.68
C ASP A 232 -12.20 -5.46 1.87
N VAL A 233 -11.57 -6.56 2.26
CA VAL A 233 -10.33 -7.07 1.65
C VAL A 233 -10.54 -7.47 0.19
N GLU A 234 -11.71 -8.07 -0.12
CA GLU A 234 -12.03 -8.50 -1.48
C GLU A 234 -12.34 -7.30 -2.39
N GLY A 235 -13.09 -6.32 -1.89
CA GLY A 235 -13.35 -5.07 -2.58
C GLY A 235 -12.07 -4.31 -2.89
N LEU A 236 -11.17 -4.18 -1.91
CA LEU A 236 -9.85 -3.56 -2.12
C LEU A 236 -9.03 -4.33 -3.16
N ALA A 237 -8.99 -5.66 -3.08
CA ALA A 237 -8.30 -6.49 -4.07
C ALA A 237 -8.90 -6.33 -5.48
N ALA A 238 -10.23 -6.25 -5.59
CA ALA A 238 -10.91 -6.04 -6.87
C ALA A 238 -10.50 -4.72 -7.52
N ILE A 239 -10.39 -3.64 -6.73
CA ILE A 239 -9.92 -2.33 -7.19
C ILE A 239 -8.44 -2.41 -7.57
N LEU A 240 -7.60 -2.88 -6.65
CA LEU A 240 -6.15 -2.89 -6.76
C LEU A 240 -5.62 -3.70 -7.94
N PHE A 241 -6.18 -4.90 -8.19
CA PHE A 241 -5.73 -5.80 -9.26
C PHE A 241 -6.53 -5.66 -10.57
N LYS A 242 -7.45 -4.69 -10.65
CA LYS A 242 -8.20 -4.40 -11.89
C LYS A 242 -7.28 -4.05 -13.07
N PRO A 243 -6.22 -3.21 -12.91
CA PRO A 243 -5.34 -2.88 -14.03
C PRO A 243 -4.53 -4.05 -14.55
N LEU A 244 -4.02 -4.89 -13.67
CA LEU A 244 -3.27 -6.08 -14.09
C LEU A 244 -4.14 -6.98 -14.99
N ARG A 245 -5.43 -7.06 -14.67
CA ARG A 245 -6.39 -7.82 -15.50
C ARG A 245 -6.68 -7.15 -16.85
N ALA A 246 -6.67 -5.82 -16.87
CA ALA A 246 -6.93 -5.03 -18.07
C ALA A 246 -5.70 -4.89 -18.96
N GLU A 247 -4.51 -4.79 -18.36
CA GLU A 247 -3.24 -4.55 -19.02
C GLU A 247 -2.16 -5.51 -18.49
N PRO A 248 -2.05 -6.73 -19.06
CA PRO A 248 -1.08 -7.73 -18.61
C PRO A 248 0.38 -7.30 -18.66
N ARG A 249 0.73 -6.28 -19.45
CA ARG A 249 2.10 -5.71 -19.49
C ARG A 249 2.51 -5.07 -18.16
N LEU A 250 1.55 -4.83 -17.25
CA LEU A 250 1.81 -4.38 -15.89
C LEU A 250 2.28 -5.52 -14.95
N GLU A 251 2.26 -6.79 -15.40
CA GLU A 251 2.69 -7.93 -14.56
C GLU A 251 4.06 -7.72 -13.90
N PRO A 252 5.12 -7.21 -14.57
CA PRO A 252 6.41 -6.97 -13.90
C PRO A 252 6.32 -5.96 -12.75
N MET A 253 5.42 -4.97 -12.84
CA MET A 253 5.15 -4.05 -11.76
C MET A 253 4.54 -4.77 -10.56
N TYR A 254 3.45 -5.53 -10.77
CA TYR A 254 2.79 -6.26 -9.69
C TYR A 254 3.69 -7.33 -9.07
N GLU A 255 4.49 -8.03 -9.89
CA GLU A 255 5.49 -8.97 -9.40
C GLU A 255 6.49 -8.27 -8.47
N SER A 256 7.06 -7.15 -8.91
CA SER A 256 8.09 -6.44 -8.15
C SER A 256 7.54 -5.75 -6.90
N LEU A 257 6.36 -5.14 -6.99
CA LEU A 257 5.82 -4.27 -5.93
C LEU A 257 4.97 -5.04 -4.90
N PHE A 258 4.40 -6.17 -5.31
CA PHE A 258 3.54 -6.97 -4.45
C PHE A 258 4.05 -8.40 -4.28
N PHE A 259 4.07 -9.21 -5.32
CA PHE A 259 4.22 -10.65 -5.15
C PHE A 259 5.61 -11.07 -4.64
N ALA A 260 6.68 -10.52 -5.19
CA ALA A 260 8.04 -10.80 -4.71
C ALA A 260 8.25 -10.27 -3.28
N ARG A 261 7.79 -9.06 -3.00
CA ARG A 261 7.87 -8.48 -1.65
C ARG A 261 7.04 -9.27 -0.65
N ASN A 262 5.82 -9.66 -1.00
CA ASN A 262 4.97 -10.50 -0.14
C ASN A 262 5.66 -11.81 0.24
N ARG A 263 6.34 -12.48 -0.71
CA ARG A 263 7.11 -13.69 -0.41
C ARG A 263 8.23 -13.42 0.58
N THR A 264 9.05 -12.39 0.33
CA THR A 264 10.18 -12.01 1.19
C THR A 264 9.71 -11.58 2.58
N MET A 265 8.69 -10.72 2.67
CA MET A 265 8.12 -10.32 3.95
C MET A 265 7.53 -11.51 4.71
N THR A 266 6.83 -12.42 4.00
CA THR A 266 6.28 -13.64 4.62
C THR A 266 7.37 -14.55 5.17
N ASP A 267 8.50 -14.70 4.44
CA ASP A 267 9.64 -15.49 4.94
C ASP A 267 10.15 -14.91 6.26
N ARG A 268 10.31 -13.58 6.31
CA ARG A 268 10.74 -12.90 7.54
C ARG A 268 9.73 -12.98 8.67
N LEU A 269 8.43 -12.86 8.36
CA LEU A 269 7.36 -12.99 9.36
C LEU A 269 7.30 -14.39 9.94
N VAL A 270 7.52 -15.44 9.16
CA VAL A 270 7.62 -16.83 9.65
C VAL A 270 8.73 -16.96 10.67
N GLU A 271 9.92 -16.39 10.42
CA GLU A 271 11.03 -16.41 11.39
C GLU A 271 10.68 -15.69 12.70
N LEU A 272 9.88 -14.63 12.63
CA LEU A 272 9.46 -13.87 13.80
C LEU A 272 8.40 -14.64 14.62
N VAL A 273 7.32 -15.08 13.98
CA VAL A 273 6.19 -15.72 14.67
C VAL A 273 6.51 -17.13 15.22
N GLU A 274 7.64 -17.73 14.83
CA GLU A 274 8.18 -18.93 15.47
C GLU A 274 8.93 -18.64 16.79
N GLN A 275 9.18 -17.38 17.12
CA GLN A 275 9.70 -16.97 18.42
C GLN A 275 8.57 -16.95 19.47
N ASP A 276 8.93 -16.97 20.74
CA ASP A 276 7.99 -16.91 21.87
C ASP A 276 7.64 -15.45 22.19
N LYS A 277 7.09 -14.74 21.16
CA LYS A 277 6.70 -13.33 21.19
C LYS A 277 5.49 -13.09 20.32
N SER A 278 4.71 -12.09 20.70
CA SER A 278 3.62 -11.54 19.85
C SER A 278 4.12 -10.33 19.05
N TYR A 279 3.63 -10.20 17.82
CA TYR A 279 3.99 -9.11 16.93
C TYR A 279 2.76 -8.39 16.41
N PHE A 280 2.82 -7.07 16.40
CA PHE A 280 1.87 -6.25 15.65
C PHE A 280 2.53 -5.79 14.36
N VAL A 281 2.10 -6.35 13.24
CA VAL A 281 2.68 -6.12 11.92
C VAL A 281 1.85 -5.11 11.16
N VAL A 282 2.46 -4.01 10.73
CA VAL A 282 1.85 -2.97 9.91
C VAL A 282 2.50 -2.94 8.54
N VAL A 283 1.75 -3.33 7.53
CA VAL A 283 2.17 -3.28 6.12
C VAL A 283 1.06 -2.67 5.29
N GLY A 284 1.38 -2.11 4.13
CA GLY A 284 0.38 -1.55 3.23
C GLY A 284 -0.76 -2.54 2.96
N ALA A 285 -2.00 -2.06 3.00
CA ALA A 285 -3.21 -2.88 2.87
C ALA A 285 -3.20 -3.75 1.60
N GLY A 286 -2.54 -3.30 0.53
CA GLY A 286 -2.37 -4.07 -0.71
C GLY A 286 -1.58 -5.37 -0.54
N HIS A 287 -0.70 -5.46 0.46
CA HIS A 287 0.05 -6.69 0.79
C HIS A 287 -0.82 -7.75 1.48
N LEU A 288 -1.96 -7.34 2.03
CA LEU A 288 -2.89 -8.23 2.73
C LEU A 288 -4.11 -8.62 1.88
N ALA A 289 -4.25 -8.08 0.68
CA ALA A 289 -5.40 -8.25 -0.19
C ALA A 289 -5.05 -8.98 -1.50
N GLY A 290 -5.96 -9.82 -1.99
CA GLY A 290 -5.86 -10.48 -3.30
C GLY A 290 -4.90 -11.66 -3.37
N PRO A 291 -4.61 -12.12 -4.60
CA PRO A 291 -3.77 -13.30 -4.82
C PRO A 291 -2.31 -13.02 -4.42
N GLY A 292 -1.65 -14.02 -3.84
CA GLY A 292 -0.27 -13.90 -3.36
C GLY A 292 -0.11 -12.95 -2.18
N SER A 293 -1.20 -12.63 -1.46
CA SER A 293 -1.16 -11.81 -0.26
C SER A 293 -0.45 -12.51 0.90
N ILE A 294 0.09 -11.73 1.85
CA ILE A 294 0.76 -12.28 3.04
C ILE A 294 -0.16 -13.24 3.82
N PRO A 295 -1.46 -12.93 4.06
CA PRO A 295 -2.38 -13.88 4.69
C PRO A 295 -2.50 -15.21 3.92
N GLU A 296 -2.58 -15.17 2.60
CA GLU A 296 -2.64 -16.38 1.76
C GLU A 296 -1.35 -17.20 1.87
N LEU A 297 -0.20 -16.54 1.78
CA LEU A 297 1.12 -17.18 1.88
C LEU A 297 1.35 -17.81 3.26
N LEU A 298 0.94 -17.15 4.35
CA LEU A 298 1.02 -17.70 5.71
C LEU A 298 0.11 -18.92 5.88
N ARG A 299 -1.13 -18.87 5.36
CA ARG A 299 -2.03 -20.05 5.36
C ARG A 299 -1.41 -21.22 4.62
N GLY A 300 -0.78 -20.97 3.45
CA GLY A 300 -0.04 -21.98 2.68
C GLY A 300 1.12 -22.62 3.46
N ARG A 301 1.62 -21.97 4.52
CA ARG A 301 2.67 -22.46 5.42
C ARG A 301 2.14 -23.07 6.72
N GLY A 302 0.82 -23.26 6.82
CA GLY A 302 0.17 -23.91 7.94
C GLY A 302 -0.14 -23.02 9.14
N TYR A 303 -0.10 -21.68 8.99
CA TYR A 303 -0.60 -20.75 9.99
C TYR A 303 -2.11 -20.60 9.85
N ARG A 304 -2.80 -20.47 10.97
CA ARG A 304 -4.19 -20.05 11.00
C ARG A 304 -4.22 -18.51 10.91
N VAL A 305 -4.78 -17.98 9.84
CA VAL A 305 -4.87 -16.54 9.62
C VAL A 305 -6.34 -16.18 9.39
N GLU A 306 -6.92 -15.42 10.31
CA GLU A 306 -8.33 -15.05 10.28
C GLU A 306 -8.51 -13.53 10.38
N GLN A 307 -9.44 -12.99 9.60
CA GLN A 307 -9.79 -11.59 9.68
C GLN A 307 -10.60 -11.31 10.95
N VAL A 308 -10.15 -10.33 11.72
CA VAL A 308 -10.80 -9.90 12.96
C VAL A 308 -12.13 -9.23 12.63
N ARG A 309 -13.17 -9.56 13.40
CA ARG A 309 -14.51 -8.97 13.33
C ARG A 309 -14.89 -8.38 14.66
N VAL A 310 -15.60 -7.26 14.63
CA VAL A 310 -16.11 -6.57 15.82
C VAL A 310 -17.60 -6.33 15.70
N ALA A 311 -18.28 -6.24 16.83
CA ALA A 311 -19.68 -5.86 16.86
C ALA A 311 -19.86 -4.47 16.21
N ARG A 312 -20.91 -4.29 15.42
CA ARG A 312 -21.27 -2.98 14.86
C ARG A 312 -21.71 -2.07 16.00
N SER A 313 -21.13 -0.88 16.06
CA SER A 313 -21.57 0.18 16.96
C SER A 313 -22.75 0.95 16.34
N GLU A 314 -23.56 1.61 17.17
CA GLU A 314 -24.65 2.49 16.68
C GLU A 314 -24.11 3.63 15.77
N GLN A 315 -22.82 4.00 15.91
CA GLN A 315 -22.18 5.02 15.09
C GLN A 315 -21.84 4.54 13.67
N ASP A 316 -21.73 3.23 13.44
CA ASP A 316 -21.48 2.67 12.10
C ASP A 316 -22.71 2.85 11.17
N GLY A 317 -23.92 2.98 11.73
CA GLY A 317 -25.16 3.22 11.00
C GLY A 317 -25.36 4.67 10.53
N LEU A 318 -24.55 5.63 11.03
CA LEU A 318 -24.64 7.05 10.68
C LEU A 318 -23.65 7.45 9.57
N ARG A 319 -22.77 6.55 9.15
CA ARG A 319 -21.74 6.79 8.11
C ARG A 319 -22.05 6.13 6.76
N GLN A 320 -23.22 5.53 6.60
CA GLN A 320 -23.81 5.06 5.35
C GLN A 320 -24.82 6.09 4.83
#